data_7bf5c12e5dda0cfb919f6ba8b363a77d
#
_entry.id   7bf5c12e5dda0cfb919f6ba8b363a77d
#
_cell.length_a   1.000
_cell.length_b   1.000
_cell.length_c   1.000
_cell.angle_alpha   90.00
_cell.angle_beta   90.00
_cell.angle_gamma   90.00
#
_symmetry.space_group_name_H-M   'P 1'
#
loop_
_entity.id
_entity.type
_entity.pdbx_description
1 polymer ?
#
loop_
_entity_poly.entity_id
_entity_poly.type
_entity_poly.pdbx_seq_one_letter_code
_entity_poly.pdbx_strand_id
1 'polypeptide(L)'
;MNVDEFQKQTGIREFAKTELPDMIRERLSDYQLTSVYASETVKNNGKVLLGITVVPKGQEISPCIYVEPYIPPDPSRLRGKETWSKVADRLANDFRYALDSIKPESVTIFDPAGIEENLVLELVNREKNLELLKDRPYRSYLDLAAIMKWRVFCGGRAGTVAISNEVTETWDIPVDELFDIALQNTMRLYPPRVDPLDEVIREISQGILSDIDSPFYYVGTKHGLKGSIALLYPGLLRQIYETIGETYYLIPSSINELLALPESYESDQDRLRDLIWEVNTYMLDRSDVLADTLYRYNPEYDKLEMLLLS
;
A
#
# COMPACT_ATOMS: atom_id res chain seq x y z
N MET A 1 -1.37 -16.85 -6.81
CA MET A 1 -0.13 -16.96 -7.64
C MET A 1 0.87 -15.98 -7.07
N ASN A 2 2.04 -16.49 -6.77
CA ASN A 2 3.13 -15.63 -6.34
C ASN A 2 3.55 -14.75 -7.52
N VAL A 3 3.58 -13.44 -7.35
CA VAL A 3 3.99 -12.47 -8.39
C VAL A 3 5.41 -12.77 -8.89
N ASP A 4 6.26 -13.37 -8.04
CA ASP A 4 7.58 -13.84 -8.43
C ASP A 4 7.56 -14.97 -9.48
N GLU A 5 6.50 -15.78 -9.55
CA GLU A 5 6.33 -16.79 -10.60
C GLU A 5 5.95 -16.16 -11.94
N PHE A 6 5.14 -15.10 -11.93
CA PHE A 6 4.85 -14.33 -13.14
C PHE A 6 6.10 -13.64 -13.66
N GLN A 7 6.93 -13.08 -12.78
CA GLN A 7 8.20 -12.45 -13.16
C GLN A 7 9.20 -13.44 -13.76
N LYS A 8 9.20 -14.70 -13.31
CA LYS A 8 10.08 -15.76 -13.84
C LYS A 8 9.65 -16.30 -15.21
N GLN A 9 8.40 -16.07 -15.64
CA GLN A 9 7.88 -16.56 -16.91
C GLN A 9 8.07 -15.51 -18.03
N THR A 10 9.31 -15.36 -18.48
CA THR A 10 9.75 -14.34 -19.45
C THR A 10 8.83 -14.20 -20.68
N GLY A 11 8.33 -15.32 -21.22
CA GLY A 11 7.46 -15.29 -22.41
C GLY A 11 6.05 -14.75 -22.15
N ILE A 12 5.49 -14.97 -20.97
CA ILE A 12 4.18 -14.46 -20.57
C ILE A 12 4.24 -12.95 -20.37
N ARG A 13 5.29 -12.49 -19.69
CA ARG A 13 5.51 -11.07 -19.44
C ARG A 13 5.77 -10.29 -20.72
N GLU A 14 6.56 -10.88 -21.63
CA GLU A 14 6.84 -10.27 -22.94
C GLU A 14 5.56 -10.14 -23.76
N PHE A 15 4.73 -11.17 -23.85
CA PHE A 15 3.43 -11.09 -24.52
C PHE A 15 2.53 -10.00 -23.91
N ALA A 16 2.47 -9.92 -22.60
CA ALA A 16 1.67 -8.91 -21.91
C ALA A 16 2.19 -7.49 -22.16
N LYS A 17 3.49 -7.31 -22.42
CA LYS A 17 4.06 -6.01 -22.80
C LYS A 17 3.78 -5.62 -24.24
N THR A 18 3.86 -6.57 -25.18
CA THR A 18 3.85 -6.29 -26.61
C THR A 18 2.47 -6.42 -27.24
N GLU A 19 1.72 -7.46 -26.90
CA GLU A 19 0.48 -7.81 -27.58
C GLU A 19 -0.79 -7.34 -26.83
N LEU A 20 -0.75 -7.37 -25.49
CA LEU A 20 -1.92 -7.05 -24.69
C LEU A 20 -2.40 -5.59 -24.85
N PRO A 21 -1.53 -4.58 -25.01
CA PRO A 21 -1.97 -3.22 -25.28
C PRO A 21 -2.82 -3.09 -26.55
N ASP A 22 -2.42 -3.74 -27.64
CA ASP A 22 -3.15 -3.70 -28.91
C ASP A 22 -4.49 -4.44 -28.80
N MET A 23 -4.51 -5.59 -28.12
CA MET A 23 -5.77 -6.33 -27.85
C MET A 23 -6.76 -5.48 -27.02
N ILE A 24 -6.29 -4.67 -26.09
CA ILE A 24 -7.13 -3.77 -25.29
C ILE A 24 -7.59 -2.58 -26.13
N ARG A 25 -6.70 -2.00 -26.95
CA ARG A 25 -7.04 -0.90 -27.85
C ARG A 25 -8.16 -1.28 -28.81
N GLU A 26 -8.11 -2.49 -29.40
CA GLU A 26 -9.17 -3.00 -30.28
C GLU A 26 -10.54 -3.06 -29.59
N ARG A 27 -10.55 -3.47 -28.31
CA ARG A 27 -11.77 -3.60 -27.50
C ARG A 27 -12.34 -2.26 -27.01
N LEU A 28 -11.51 -1.23 -26.99
CA LEU A 28 -11.87 0.16 -26.62
C LEU A 28 -11.99 1.06 -27.84
N SER A 29 -12.29 0.49 -29.03
CA SER A 29 -12.41 1.23 -30.30
C SER A 29 -13.53 2.26 -30.33
N ASP A 30 -14.48 2.19 -29.41
CA ASP A 30 -15.55 3.16 -29.14
C ASP A 30 -15.06 4.42 -28.40
N TYR A 31 -13.86 4.41 -27.83
CA TYR A 31 -13.24 5.56 -27.16
C TYR A 31 -12.19 6.25 -28.06
N GLN A 32 -12.12 7.58 -27.96
CA GLN A 32 -11.03 8.33 -28.59
C GLN A 32 -9.76 8.24 -27.75
N LEU A 33 -8.84 7.39 -28.16
CA LEU A 33 -7.60 7.16 -27.43
C LEU A 33 -6.39 7.73 -28.18
N THR A 34 -5.48 8.36 -27.44
CA THR A 34 -4.17 8.79 -27.96
C THR A 34 -3.22 7.60 -28.01
N SER A 35 -3.14 6.81 -26.93
CA SER A 35 -2.29 5.63 -26.86
C SER A 35 -2.80 4.60 -25.85
N VAL A 36 -2.36 3.35 -26.03
CA VAL A 36 -2.44 2.28 -25.04
C VAL A 36 -1.06 1.63 -25.01
N TYR A 37 -0.46 1.55 -23.84
CA TYR A 37 0.89 0.99 -23.70
C TYR A 37 1.08 0.26 -22.38
N ALA A 38 2.06 -0.63 -22.33
CA ALA A 38 2.49 -1.31 -21.12
C ALA A 38 3.72 -0.63 -20.51
N SER A 39 3.76 -0.55 -19.20
CA SER A 39 4.92 -0.06 -18.44
C SER A 39 5.12 -0.84 -17.17
N GLU A 40 6.37 -0.98 -16.76
CA GLU A 40 6.71 -1.55 -15.47
C GLU A 40 6.73 -0.46 -14.40
N THR A 41 6.13 -0.76 -13.25
CA THR A 41 6.11 0.15 -12.11
C THR A 41 6.72 -0.54 -10.90
N VAL A 42 7.76 0.04 -10.34
CA VAL A 42 8.33 -0.41 -9.06
C VAL A 42 7.42 0.02 -7.92
N LYS A 43 6.97 -0.93 -7.15
CA LYS A 43 6.13 -0.76 -5.94
C LYS A 43 6.96 -0.95 -4.67
N ASN A 44 6.27 -0.88 -3.54
CA ASN A 44 6.87 -1.11 -2.22
C ASN A 44 7.73 -2.38 -2.21
N ASN A 45 8.88 -2.31 -1.55
CA ASN A 45 9.88 -3.37 -1.42
C ASN A 45 10.42 -3.90 -2.76
N GLY A 46 10.50 -3.05 -3.79
CA GLY A 46 11.03 -3.42 -5.09
C GLY A 46 10.17 -4.41 -5.88
N LYS A 47 8.89 -4.58 -5.53
CA LYS A 47 7.95 -5.36 -6.34
C LYS A 47 7.69 -4.65 -7.64
N VAL A 48 7.89 -5.32 -8.78
CA VAL A 48 7.65 -4.76 -10.10
C VAL A 48 6.32 -5.30 -10.63
N LEU A 49 5.38 -4.40 -10.90
CA LEU A 49 4.10 -4.72 -11.53
C LEU A 49 4.08 -4.22 -12.98
N LEU A 50 3.39 -4.96 -13.85
CA LEU A 50 3.15 -4.57 -15.22
C LEU A 50 1.80 -3.83 -15.31
N GLY A 51 1.84 -2.54 -15.60
CA GLY A 51 0.65 -1.72 -15.81
C GLY A 51 0.35 -1.57 -17.30
N ILE A 52 -0.91 -1.65 -17.67
CA ILE A 52 -1.40 -1.15 -18.95
C ILE A 52 -1.98 0.23 -18.70
N THR A 53 -1.54 1.22 -19.46
CA THR A 53 -2.04 2.58 -19.40
C THR A 53 -2.85 2.89 -20.65
N VAL A 54 -4.05 3.41 -20.46
CA VAL A 54 -4.92 3.89 -21.53
C VAL A 54 -4.96 5.42 -21.47
N VAL A 55 -4.53 6.08 -22.54
CA VAL A 55 -4.47 7.54 -22.63
C VAL A 55 -5.64 8.05 -23.47
N PRO A 56 -6.70 8.57 -22.85
CA PRO A 56 -7.82 9.15 -23.57
C PRO A 56 -7.42 10.50 -24.19
N LYS A 57 -7.99 10.80 -25.36
CA LYS A 57 -7.69 12.05 -26.07
C LYS A 57 -8.27 13.25 -25.35
N GLY A 58 -7.43 14.24 -25.05
CA GLY A 58 -7.88 15.51 -24.44
C GLY A 58 -8.20 15.41 -22.95
N GLN A 59 -7.78 14.33 -22.27
CA GLN A 59 -7.90 14.21 -20.81
C GLN A 59 -6.51 14.16 -20.16
N GLU A 60 -6.39 14.76 -19.00
CA GLU A 60 -5.14 14.79 -18.22
C GLU A 60 -4.90 13.47 -17.43
N ILE A 61 -6.00 12.77 -17.12
CA ILE A 61 -5.92 11.52 -16.35
C ILE A 61 -5.92 10.33 -17.31
N SER A 62 -4.93 9.46 -17.14
CA SER A 62 -4.77 8.22 -17.88
C SER A 62 -4.86 7.03 -16.93
N PRO A 63 -5.95 6.24 -16.94
CA PRO A 63 -6.07 5.08 -16.08
C PRO A 63 -4.98 4.06 -16.39
N CYS A 64 -4.39 3.51 -15.31
CA CYS A 64 -3.43 2.42 -15.37
C CYS A 64 -3.95 1.25 -14.54
N ILE A 65 -4.05 0.07 -15.17
CA ILE A 65 -4.51 -1.16 -14.52
C ILE A 65 -3.37 -2.19 -14.57
N TYR A 66 -3.05 -2.80 -13.41
CA TYR A 66 -2.02 -3.84 -13.32
C TYR A 66 -2.54 -5.18 -13.83
N VAL A 67 -1.70 -5.90 -14.55
CA VAL A 67 -2.07 -7.14 -15.26
C VAL A 67 -2.14 -8.33 -14.30
N GLU A 68 -1.32 -8.33 -13.25
CA GLU A 68 -1.14 -9.47 -12.35
C GLU A 68 -2.46 -10.02 -11.75
N PRO A 69 -3.43 -9.20 -11.31
CA PRO A 69 -4.71 -9.70 -10.78
C PRO A 69 -5.58 -10.45 -11.81
N TYR A 70 -5.29 -10.29 -13.10
CA TYR A 70 -6.05 -10.90 -14.19
C TYR A 70 -5.41 -12.20 -14.69
N ILE A 71 -4.19 -12.48 -14.28
CA ILE A 71 -3.46 -13.70 -14.61
C ILE A 71 -4.05 -14.86 -13.81
N PRO A 72 -4.36 -16.00 -14.46
CA PRO A 72 -4.86 -17.18 -13.74
C PRO A 72 -3.81 -17.72 -12.75
N PRO A 73 -4.24 -18.37 -11.66
CA PRO A 73 -3.34 -18.96 -10.66
C PRO A 73 -2.31 -19.92 -11.24
N ASP A 74 -2.64 -20.59 -12.36
CA ASP A 74 -1.71 -21.40 -13.14
C ASP A 74 -1.36 -20.67 -14.45
N PRO A 75 -0.21 -19.99 -14.51
CA PRO A 75 0.20 -19.22 -15.69
C PRO A 75 0.45 -20.10 -16.93
N SER A 76 0.66 -21.40 -16.76
CA SER A 76 0.82 -22.33 -17.90
C SER A 76 -0.43 -22.37 -18.79
N ARG A 77 -1.59 -21.97 -18.25
CA ARG A 77 -2.86 -21.84 -18.98
C ARG A 77 -2.91 -20.65 -19.93
N LEU A 78 -1.94 -19.73 -19.84
CA LEU A 78 -1.83 -18.57 -20.74
C LEU A 78 -1.15 -18.91 -22.10
N ARG A 79 -1.03 -20.18 -22.45
CA ARG A 79 -0.33 -20.61 -23.68
C ARG A 79 -1.08 -20.36 -24.98
N GLY A 80 -2.30 -19.84 -24.95
CA GLY A 80 -3.12 -19.66 -26.14
C GLY A 80 -3.67 -18.26 -26.30
N LYS A 81 -3.84 -17.81 -27.54
CA LYS A 81 -4.44 -16.52 -27.91
C LYS A 81 -5.85 -16.36 -27.28
N GLU A 82 -6.59 -17.46 -27.13
CA GLU A 82 -7.93 -17.46 -26.51
C GLU A 82 -7.89 -17.06 -25.04
N THR A 83 -6.91 -17.53 -24.27
CA THR A 83 -6.79 -17.21 -22.85
C THR A 83 -6.41 -15.74 -22.65
N TRP A 84 -5.50 -15.22 -23.47
CA TRP A 84 -5.15 -13.81 -23.49
C TRP A 84 -6.33 -12.92 -23.92
N SER A 85 -7.18 -13.43 -24.83
CA SER A 85 -8.42 -12.74 -25.20
C SER A 85 -9.31 -12.52 -23.98
N LYS A 86 -9.49 -13.54 -23.11
CA LYS A 86 -10.28 -13.41 -21.88
C LYS A 86 -9.68 -12.43 -20.88
N VAL A 87 -8.35 -12.38 -20.77
CA VAL A 87 -7.63 -11.38 -19.95
C VAL A 87 -7.89 -9.98 -20.50
N ALA A 88 -7.74 -9.80 -21.82
CA ALA A 88 -7.97 -8.52 -22.48
C ALA A 88 -9.43 -8.06 -22.36
N ASP A 89 -10.42 -8.97 -22.43
CA ASP A 89 -11.84 -8.67 -22.25
C ASP A 89 -12.13 -8.13 -20.84
N ARG A 90 -11.57 -8.77 -19.80
CA ARG A 90 -11.73 -8.32 -18.41
C ARG A 90 -11.08 -6.96 -18.18
N LEU A 91 -9.83 -6.78 -18.64
CA LEU A 91 -9.12 -5.50 -18.54
C LEU A 91 -9.86 -4.39 -19.28
N ALA A 92 -10.34 -4.65 -20.51
CA ALA A 92 -11.10 -3.67 -21.27
C ALA A 92 -12.39 -3.25 -20.57
N ASN A 93 -13.10 -4.17 -19.90
CA ASN A 93 -14.29 -3.83 -19.11
C ASN A 93 -13.96 -2.91 -17.92
N ASP A 94 -12.85 -3.18 -17.21
CA ASP A 94 -12.43 -2.33 -16.10
C ASP A 94 -11.92 -0.96 -16.61
N PHE A 95 -11.29 -0.92 -17.80
CA PHE A 95 -10.94 0.35 -18.45
C PHE A 95 -12.17 1.15 -18.87
N ARG A 96 -13.22 0.52 -19.42
CA ARG A 96 -14.49 1.22 -19.72
C ARG A 96 -15.04 1.87 -18.46
N TYR A 97 -15.13 1.09 -17.37
CA TYR A 97 -15.60 1.63 -16.11
C TYR A 97 -14.74 2.82 -15.62
N ALA A 98 -13.42 2.72 -15.73
CA ALA A 98 -12.51 3.80 -15.36
C ALA A 98 -12.68 5.04 -16.25
N LEU A 99 -12.72 4.85 -17.58
CA LEU A 99 -12.87 5.94 -18.56
C LEU A 99 -14.21 6.67 -18.41
N ASP A 100 -15.31 5.94 -18.23
CA ASP A 100 -16.65 6.51 -18.04
C ASP A 100 -16.78 7.27 -16.70
N SER A 101 -15.90 6.93 -15.75
CA SER A 101 -15.85 7.57 -14.42
C SER A 101 -14.99 8.83 -14.38
N ILE A 102 -14.16 9.07 -15.39
CA ILE A 102 -13.37 10.29 -15.51
C ILE A 102 -14.31 11.41 -15.98
N LYS A 103 -14.68 12.31 -15.06
CA LYS A 103 -15.46 13.49 -15.42
C LYS A 103 -14.55 14.50 -16.13
N PRO A 104 -15.05 15.19 -17.19
CA PRO A 104 -14.30 16.21 -17.92
C PRO A 104 -13.89 17.42 -17.06
N GLU A 105 -14.59 17.65 -15.95
CA GLU A 105 -14.28 18.71 -15.00
C GLU A 105 -13.08 18.28 -14.15
N SER A 106 -11.92 18.38 -14.78
CA SER A 106 -10.56 18.43 -14.28
C SER A 106 -10.42 18.22 -12.76
N VAL A 107 -10.11 17.01 -12.37
CA VAL A 107 -9.27 16.85 -11.18
C VAL A 107 -7.84 17.20 -11.64
N THR A 108 -7.42 18.44 -11.46
CA THR A 108 -6.01 18.80 -11.55
C THR A 108 -5.33 18.01 -10.44
N ILE A 109 -4.67 16.90 -10.80
CA ILE A 109 -3.89 16.11 -9.85
C ILE A 109 -2.77 17.04 -9.39
N PHE A 110 -2.53 17.08 -8.07
CA PHE A 110 -1.50 17.91 -7.45
C PHE A 110 -1.79 19.42 -7.45
N ASP A 111 -3.05 19.84 -7.54
CA ASP A 111 -3.41 21.26 -7.33
C ASP A 111 -3.06 21.68 -5.90
N PRO A 112 -2.21 22.72 -5.70
CA PRO A 112 -1.88 23.24 -4.38
C PRO A 112 -3.09 23.57 -3.51
N ALA A 113 -4.21 24.01 -4.10
CA ALA A 113 -5.46 24.28 -3.39
C ALA A 113 -6.08 23.03 -2.75
N GLY A 114 -5.73 21.82 -3.25
CA GLY A 114 -6.20 20.54 -2.71
C GLY A 114 -5.27 19.89 -1.68
N ILE A 115 -4.15 20.50 -1.32
CA ILE A 115 -3.14 19.92 -0.41
C ILE A 115 -3.77 19.55 0.94
N GLU A 116 -4.55 20.44 1.54
CA GLU A 116 -5.18 20.23 2.84
C GLU A 116 -6.24 19.12 2.85
N GLU A 117 -6.69 18.66 1.69
CA GLU A 117 -7.70 17.61 1.59
C GLU A 117 -7.12 16.28 1.12
N ASN A 118 -6.12 16.33 0.25
CA ASN A 118 -5.67 15.17 -0.51
C ASN A 118 -4.26 14.68 -0.17
N LEU A 119 -3.42 15.51 0.44
CA LEU A 119 -2.08 15.10 0.82
C LEU A 119 -2.13 14.24 2.09
N VAL A 120 -1.62 13.00 2.02
CA VAL A 120 -1.60 12.03 3.13
C VAL A 120 -0.25 11.33 3.20
N LEU A 121 0.00 10.63 4.31
CA LEU A 121 1.22 9.85 4.51
C LEU A 121 0.97 8.34 4.38
N GLU A 122 2.02 7.65 4.00
CA GLU A 122 2.12 6.18 4.00
C GLU A 122 3.49 5.78 4.56
N LEU A 123 3.55 4.71 5.37
CA LEU A 123 4.81 4.13 5.83
C LEU A 123 5.29 3.05 4.86
N VAL A 124 6.59 3.02 4.64
CA VAL A 124 7.30 1.99 3.90
C VAL A 124 8.60 1.62 4.63
N ASN A 125 9.15 0.45 4.37
CA ASN A 125 10.49 0.12 4.82
C ASN A 125 11.53 1.03 4.13
N ARG A 126 12.45 1.64 4.87
CA ARG A 126 13.41 2.56 4.29
C ARG A 126 14.46 1.84 3.43
N GLU A 127 15.05 0.77 3.93
CA GLU A 127 16.15 0.08 3.25
C GLU A 127 15.68 -0.70 2.02
N LYS A 128 14.53 -1.37 2.12
CA LYS A 128 13.94 -2.11 1.00
C LYS A 128 13.42 -1.21 -0.12
N ASN A 129 13.34 0.13 0.11
CA ASN A 129 12.77 1.11 -0.80
C ASN A 129 13.75 2.22 -1.21
N LEU A 130 15.05 2.03 -1.09
CA LEU A 130 16.03 3.08 -1.41
C LEU A 130 15.87 3.63 -2.84
N GLU A 131 15.59 2.77 -3.83
CA GLU A 131 15.37 3.21 -5.20
C GLU A 131 14.07 4.04 -5.34
N LEU A 132 13.01 3.64 -4.66
CA LEU A 132 11.74 4.35 -4.65
C LEU A 132 11.87 5.71 -3.95
N LEU A 133 12.73 5.83 -2.94
CA LEU A 133 12.92 7.04 -2.14
C LEU A 133 13.85 8.08 -2.80
N LYS A 134 14.58 7.72 -3.87
CA LYS A 134 15.49 8.65 -4.57
C LYS A 134 14.80 9.88 -5.14
N ASP A 135 13.58 9.71 -5.65
CA ASP A 135 12.80 10.74 -6.33
C ASP A 135 11.65 11.30 -5.48
N ARG A 136 11.63 11.00 -4.17
CA ARG A 136 10.51 11.34 -3.27
C ARG A 136 11.00 11.93 -1.97
N PRO A 137 10.36 12.97 -1.47
CA PRO A 137 10.62 13.43 -0.14
C PRO A 137 10.12 12.38 0.88
N TYR A 138 10.89 12.17 1.94
CA TYR A 138 10.52 11.26 3.02
C TYR A 138 11.04 11.73 4.37
N ARG A 139 10.36 11.38 5.45
CA ARG A 139 10.83 11.50 6.83
C ARG A 139 11.16 10.12 7.38
N SER A 140 12.36 9.95 7.92
CA SER A 140 12.77 8.70 8.57
C SER A 140 12.16 8.57 9.95
N TYR A 141 11.68 7.35 10.27
CA TYR A 141 11.26 6.95 11.60
C TYR A 141 11.75 5.52 11.85
N LEU A 142 12.74 5.36 12.72
CA LEU A 142 13.45 4.08 12.93
C LEU A 142 14.01 3.54 11.59
N ASP A 143 13.68 2.31 11.24
CA ASP A 143 14.02 1.68 9.94
C ASP A 143 12.94 1.91 8.86
N LEU A 144 11.97 2.76 9.15
CA LEU A 144 10.86 3.11 8.25
C LEU A 144 11.06 4.50 7.63
N ALA A 145 10.32 4.76 6.57
CA ALA A 145 10.19 6.04 5.93
C ALA A 145 8.71 6.41 5.72
N ALA A 146 8.32 7.59 6.18
CA ALA A 146 7.05 8.18 5.82
C ALA A 146 7.18 8.89 4.47
N ILE A 147 6.32 8.56 3.53
CA ILE A 147 6.25 9.17 2.20
C ILE A 147 4.91 9.85 1.99
N MET A 148 4.92 10.92 1.20
CA MET A 148 3.69 11.64 0.84
C MET A 148 2.98 10.97 -0.33
N LYS A 149 1.66 10.94 -0.25
CA LYS A 149 0.74 10.44 -1.26
C LYS A 149 -0.37 11.45 -1.51
N TRP A 150 -0.81 11.53 -2.75
CA TRP A 150 -1.99 12.29 -3.12
C TRP A 150 -3.19 11.37 -3.29
N ARG A 151 -4.28 11.66 -2.60
CA ARG A 151 -5.53 10.91 -2.74
C ARG A 151 -6.21 11.28 -4.05
N VAL A 152 -6.68 10.27 -4.76
CA VAL A 152 -7.46 10.43 -5.98
C VAL A 152 -8.76 9.64 -5.87
N PHE A 153 -9.81 10.15 -6.47
CA PHE A 153 -11.10 9.47 -6.54
C PHE A 153 -11.47 9.27 -8.01
N CYS A 154 -11.68 8.02 -8.40
CA CYS A 154 -12.10 7.68 -9.74
C CYS A 154 -13.18 6.61 -9.67
N GLY A 155 -14.36 6.89 -10.24
CA GLY A 155 -15.47 5.94 -10.27
C GLY A 155 -15.94 5.44 -8.91
N GLY A 156 -15.96 6.32 -7.89
CA GLY A 156 -16.33 5.94 -6.52
C GLY A 156 -15.28 5.11 -5.78
N ARG A 157 -14.12 4.86 -6.37
CA ARG A 157 -12.98 4.21 -5.73
C ARG A 157 -11.94 5.24 -5.32
N ALA A 158 -11.44 5.11 -4.10
CA ALA A 158 -10.30 5.87 -3.62
C ALA A 158 -8.99 5.17 -4.01
N GLY A 159 -8.01 5.95 -4.43
CA GLY A 159 -6.64 5.51 -4.68
C GLY A 159 -5.64 6.55 -4.19
N THR A 160 -4.36 6.27 -4.35
CA THR A 160 -3.30 7.23 -4.05
C THR A 160 -2.25 7.24 -5.15
N VAL A 161 -1.72 8.43 -5.44
CA VAL A 161 -0.57 8.65 -6.32
C VAL A 161 0.61 9.11 -5.47
N ALA A 162 1.79 8.61 -5.74
CA ALA A 162 2.98 9.04 -5.02
C ALA A 162 3.37 10.46 -5.43
N ILE A 163 3.87 11.24 -4.46
CA ILE A 163 4.42 12.57 -4.68
C ILE A 163 5.91 12.45 -4.92
N SER A 164 6.40 13.02 -6.04
CA SER A 164 7.83 13.12 -6.34
C SER A 164 8.42 14.43 -5.80
N ASN A 165 9.76 14.52 -5.75
CA ASN A 165 10.46 15.77 -5.45
C ASN A 165 10.06 16.86 -6.45
N GLU A 166 9.99 16.53 -7.74
CA GLU A 166 9.57 17.45 -8.80
C GLU A 166 8.20 18.07 -8.54
N VAL A 167 7.23 17.28 -8.07
CA VAL A 167 5.90 17.80 -7.71
C VAL A 167 5.98 18.77 -6.54
N THR A 168 6.71 18.43 -5.46
CA THR A 168 6.84 19.32 -4.29
C THR A 168 7.56 20.62 -4.61
N GLU A 169 8.50 20.62 -5.55
CA GLU A 169 9.17 21.82 -6.02
C GLU A 169 8.24 22.81 -6.75
N THR A 170 7.11 22.33 -7.29
CA THR A 170 6.09 23.21 -7.91
C THR A 170 5.21 23.90 -6.88
N TRP A 171 5.20 23.42 -5.64
CA TRP A 171 4.45 24.01 -4.54
C TRP A 171 5.35 24.97 -3.77
N ASP A 172 4.94 26.20 -3.59
CA ASP A 172 5.69 27.21 -2.82
C ASP A 172 5.48 26.99 -1.31
N ILE A 173 5.72 25.75 -0.84
CA ILE A 173 5.57 25.32 0.55
C ILE A 173 6.79 24.48 0.93
N PRO A 174 7.43 24.77 2.09
CA PRO A 174 8.54 23.95 2.58
C PRO A 174 8.14 22.47 2.77
N VAL A 175 9.00 21.54 2.38
CA VAL A 175 8.74 20.10 2.46
C VAL A 175 8.36 19.65 3.88
N ASP A 176 9.00 20.22 4.91
CA ASP A 176 8.65 19.89 6.29
C ASP A 176 7.23 20.32 6.68
N GLU A 177 6.77 21.45 6.18
CA GLU A 177 5.40 21.91 6.38
C GLU A 177 4.40 21.01 5.64
N LEU A 178 4.73 20.55 4.42
CA LEU A 178 3.94 19.58 3.69
C LEU A 178 3.78 18.25 4.47
N PHE A 179 4.84 17.79 5.14
CA PHE A 179 4.74 16.61 6.01
C PHE A 179 3.81 16.81 7.21
N ASP A 180 3.83 18.01 7.80
CA ASP A 180 2.98 18.30 8.95
C ASP A 180 1.50 18.42 8.53
N ILE A 181 1.22 19.06 7.40
CA ILE A 181 -0.12 19.07 6.77
C ILE A 181 -0.58 17.66 6.44
N ALA A 182 0.28 16.86 5.79
CA ALA A 182 -0.02 15.49 5.43
C ALA A 182 -0.33 14.62 6.66
N LEU A 183 0.41 14.80 7.76
CA LEU A 183 0.15 14.07 9.01
C LEU A 183 -1.22 14.45 9.59
N GLN A 184 -1.54 15.73 9.67
CA GLN A 184 -2.83 16.22 10.16
C GLN A 184 -3.99 15.67 9.32
N ASN A 185 -3.86 15.72 7.99
CA ASN A 185 -4.85 15.14 7.08
C ASN A 185 -5.01 13.63 7.31
N THR A 186 -3.90 12.92 7.45
CA THR A 186 -3.90 11.48 7.65
C THR A 186 -4.61 11.11 8.93
N MET A 187 -4.32 11.79 10.04
CA MET A 187 -5.01 11.59 11.32
C MET A 187 -6.52 11.85 11.23
N ARG A 188 -6.92 12.92 10.55
CA ARG A 188 -8.33 13.29 10.36
C ARG A 188 -9.09 12.27 9.52
N LEU A 189 -8.47 11.81 8.41
CA LEU A 189 -9.10 10.90 7.45
C LEU A 189 -9.05 9.44 7.89
N TYR A 190 -8.02 9.07 8.65
CA TYR A 190 -7.74 7.70 9.09
C TYR A 190 -7.51 7.69 10.61
N PRO A 191 -8.54 7.95 11.43
CA PRO A 191 -8.39 7.98 12.88
C PRO A 191 -7.84 6.65 13.41
N PRO A 192 -7.03 6.68 14.46
CA PRO A 192 -6.38 5.49 15.00
C PRO A 192 -7.40 4.50 15.58
N ARG A 193 -7.00 3.25 15.60
CA ARG A 193 -7.71 2.14 16.24
C ARG A 193 -6.72 1.26 16.99
N VAL A 194 -7.00 1.00 18.26
CA VAL A 194 -6.26 0.07 19.13
C VAL A 194 -7.28 -0.80 19.85
N ASP A 195 -7.39 -2.05 19.47
CA ASP A 195 -8.36 -3.00 20.04
C ASP A 195 -7.72 -4.40 20.19
N PRO A 196 -8.23 -5.26 21.09
CA PRO A 196 -7.88 -6.68 21.12
C PRO A 196 -8.10 -7.31 19.75
N LEU A 197 -7.12 -8.11 19.26
CA LEU A 197 -7.15 -8.66 17.90
C LEU A 197 -8.33 -9.62 17.68
N ASP A 198 -8.70 -10.38 18.70
CA ASP A 198 -9.86 -11.28 18.66
C ASP A 198 -11.18 -10.53 18.45
N GLU A 199 -11.34 -9.34 19.03
CA GLU A 199 -12.51 -8.49 18.82
C GLU A 199 -12.55 -7.97 17.37
N VAL A 200 -11.40 -7.55 16.84
CA VAL A 200 -11.28 -7.10 15.43
C VAL A 200 -11.60 -8.23 14.47
N ILE A 201 -11.08 -9.44 14.71
CA ILE A 201 -11.36 -10.62 13.88
C ILE A 201 -12.86 -10.99 13.95
N ARG A 202 -13.46 -10.93 15.14
CA ARG A 202 -14.90 -11.19 15.33
C ARG A 202 -15.75 -10.20 14.54
N GLU A 203 -15.38 -8.92 14.57
CA GLU A 203 -16.07 -7.86 13.81
C GLU A 203 -15.97 -8.10 12.31
N ILE A 204 -14.74 -8.29 11.78
CA ILE A 204 -14.49 -8.46 10.33
C ILE A 204 -15.14 -9.75 9.81
N SER A 205 -15.11 -10.84 10.59
CA SER A 205 -15.73 -12.12 10.24
C SER A 205 -17.24 -12.17 10.44
N GLN A 206 -17.86 -11.05 10.89
CA GLN A 206 -19.28 -10.98 11.23
C GLN A 206 -19.70 -12.07 12.25
N GLY A 207 -18.79 -12.39 13.18
CA GLY A 207 -19.00 -13.39 14.23
C GLY A 207 -18.77 -14.85 13.80
N ILE A 208 -18.35 -15.12 12.56
CA ILE A 208 -18.05 -16.48 12.09
C ILE A 208 -16.85 -17.06 12.85
N LEU A 209 -15.86 -16.25 13.16
CA LEU A 209 -14.66 -16.62 13.93
C LEU A 209 -14.78 -16.03 15.35
N SER A 210 -15.63 -16.65 16.20
CA SER A 210 -15.90 -16.15 17.57
C SER A 210 -14.97 -16.72 18.64
N ASP A 211 -14.37 -17.90 18.40
CA ASP A 211 -13.63 -18.65 19.40
C ASP A 211 -12.09 -18.46 19.29
N ILE A 212 -11.66 -17.31 18.79
CA ILE A 212 -10.25 -16.96 18.73
C ILE A 212 -9.91 -16.24 20.05
N ASP A 213 -8.91 -16.78 20.75
CA ASP A 213 -8.27 -16.13 21.90
C ASP A 213 -6.87 -15.70 21.44
N SER A 214 -6.63 -14.40 21.40
CA SER A 214 -5.39 -13.84 20.89
C SER A 214 -4.77 -12.86 21.89
N PRO A 215 -3.49 -12.98 22.23
CA PRO A 215 -2.82 -12.05 23.11
C PRO A 215 -2.44 -10.73 22.41
N PHE A 216 -2.65 -10.65 21.11
CA PHE A 216 -2.28 -9.48 20.32
C PHE A 216 -3.36 -8.41 20.36
N TYR A 217 -2.91 -7.17 20.25
CA TYR A 217 -3.73 -6.01 19.97
C TYR A 217 -3.49 -5.53 18.55
N TYR A 218 -4.57 -5.28 17.83
CA TYR A 218 -4.54 -4.58 16.55
C TYR A 218 -4.20 -3.11 16.78
N VAL A 219 -3.26 -2.60 16.04
CA VAL A 219 -2.88 -1.18 16.02
C VAL A 219 -2.88 -0.71 14.57
N GLY A 220 -3.77 0.21 14.24
CA GLY A 220 -3.90 0.71 12.89
C GLY A 220 -4.87 1.85 12.79
N THR A 221 -5.67 1.86 11.73
CA THR A 221 -6.72 2.84 11.49
C THR A 221 -8.10 2.17 11.42
N LYS A 222 -9.16 2.95 11.67
CA LYS A 222 -10.55 2.44 11.64
C LYS A 222 -10.96 1.83 10.30
N HIS A 223 -10.28 2.22 9.21
CA HIS A 223 -10.61 1.75 7.86
C HIS A 223 -9.75 0.57 7.38
N GLY A 224 -8.79 0.11 8.19
CA GLY A 224 -7.98 -1.09 7.91
C GLY A 224 -7.03 -0.99 6.70
N LEU A 225 -6.93 0.16 6.04
CA LEU A 225 -6.04 0.37 4.90
C LEU A 225 -4.91 1.33 5.30
N LYS A 226 -3.66 0.94 4.99
CA LYS A 226 -2.48 1.75 5.28
C LYS A 226 -2.36 2.14 6.76
N GLY A 227 -2.90 1.30 7.63
CA GLY A 227 -3.07 1.60 9.05
C GLY A 227 -1.77 1.70 9.83
N SER A 228 -0.66 1.14 9.33
CA SER A 228 0.65 1.27 9.97
C SER A 228 1.10 2.73 10.15
N ILE A 229 0.57 3.65 9.36
CA ILE A 229 0.84 5.10 9.49
C ILE A 229 0.45 5.66 10.86
N ALA A 230 -0.49 5.03 11.54
CA ALA A 230 -0.89 5.41 12.89
C ALA A 230 0.30 5.45 13.87
N LEU A 231 1.38 4.70 13.59
CA LEU A 231 2.63 4.74 14.35
C LEU A 231 3.22 6.15 14.51
N LEU A 232 2.94 7.04 13.57
CA LEU A 232 3.41 8.42 13.61
C LEU A 232 2.46 9.37 14.35
N TYR A 233 1.31 8.89 14.84
CA TYR A 233 0.33 9.76 15.49
C TYR A 233 0.81 10.12 16.90
N PRO A 234 0.82 11.43 17.23
CA PRO A 234 1.21 11.87 18.56
C PRO A 234 0.38 11.19 19.65
N GLY A 235 1.05 10.64 20.66
CA GLY A 235 0.42 10.01 21.82
C GLY A 235 -0.09 8.59 21.59
N LEU A 236 -0.04 8.03 20.37
CA LEU A 236 -0.54 6.66 20.12
C LEU A 236 0.24 5.61 20.92
N LEU A 237 1.56 5.72 21.02
CA LEU A 237 2.37 4.76 21.77
C LEU A 237 1.93 4.69 23.24
N ARG A 238 1.68 5.84 23.83
CA ARG A 238 1.16 5.96 25.20
C ARG A 238 -0.25 5.37 25.31
N GLN A 239 -1.12 5.64 24.36
CA GLN A 239 -2.47 5.07 24.31
C GLN A 239 -2.44 3.53 24.27
N ILE A 240 -1.54 2.94 23.46
CA ILE A 240 -1.36 1.47 23.42
C ILE A 240 -0.95 0.96 24.81
N TYR A 241 0.03 1.60 25.45
CA TYR A 241 0.51 1.25 26.76
C TYR A 241 -0.62 1.31 27.82
N GLU A 242 -1.42 2.36 27.80
CA GLU A 242 -2.56 2.52 28.71
C GLU A 242 -3.66 1.49 28.44
N THR A 243 -3.87 1.09 27.19
CA THR A 243 -4.86 0.07 26.82
C THR A 243 -4.41 -1.32 27.25
N ILE A 244 -3.13 -1.66 27.08
CA ILE A 244 -2.55 -2.95 27.46
C ILE A 244 -2.32 -3.03 28.96
N GLY A 245 -1.91 -1.93 29.59
CA GLY A 245 -1.60 -1.84 31.02
C GLY A 245 -0.17 -2.18 31.41
N GLU A 246 0.68 -2.53 30.45
CA GLU A 246 2.10 -2.85 30.62
C GLU A 246 2.93 -2.53 29.39
N THR A 247 4.25 -2.66 29.48
CA THR A 247 5.16 -2.56 28.33
C THR A 247 4.85 -3.64 27.29
N TYR A 248 5.08 -3.33 26.02
CA TYR A 248 4.70 -4.19 24.93
C TYR A 248 5.78 -4.24 23.83
N TYR A 249 5.77 -5.34 23.10
CA TYR A 249 6.42 -5.43 21.79
C TYR A 249 5.48 -4.94 20.70
N LEU A 250 6.03 -4.21 19.71
CA LEU A 250 5.30 -3.80 18.54
C LEU A 250 5.90 -4.49 17.31
N ILE A 251 5.06 -5.22 16.61
CA ILE A 251 5.39 -5.99 15.42
C ILE A 251 4.86 -5.24 14.20
N PRO A 252 5.73 -4.80 13.28
CA PRO A 252 5.33 -4.15 12.04
C PRO A 252 4.84 -5.19 11.03
N SER A 253 3.68 -5.78 11.29
CA SER A 253 3.11 -6.89 10.54
C SER A 253 2.98 -6.55 9.06
N SER A 254 2.30 -5.45 8.73
CA SER A 254 2.16 -5.02 7.34
C SER A 254 2.06 -3.49 7.21
N ILE A 255 2.02 -3.01 5.97
CA ILE A 255 1.69 -1.58 5.72
C ILE A 255 0.26 -1.24 6.14
N ASN A 256 -0.60 -2.23 6.38
CA ASN A 256 -2.00 -2.03 6.73
C ASN A 256 -2.26 -2.00 8.23
N GLU A 257 -1.44 -2.73 9.03
CA GLU A 257 -1.59 -2.79 10.48
C GLU A 257 -0.27 -3.13 11.17
N LEU A 258 -0.25 -2.86 12.47
CA LEU A 258 0.76 -3.29 13.41
C LEU A 258 0.10 -4.19 14.45
N LEU A 259 0.86 -5.05 15.09
CA LEU A 259 0.40 -5.87 16.21
C LEU A 259 1.18 -5.51 17.46
N ALA A 260 0.48 -5.21 18.56
CA ALA A 260 1.11 -5.05 19.86
C ALA A 260 0.90 -6.31 20.70
N LEU A 261 1.96 -6.76 21.38
CA LEU A 261 1.96 -7.94 22.25
C LEU A 261 2.45 -7.54 23.63
N PRO A 262 1.68 -7.78 24.70
CA PRO A 262 2.14 -7.54 26.08
C PRO A 262 3.47 -8.26 26.34
N GLU A 263 4.42 -7.58 27.00
CA GLU A 263 5.75 -8.17 27.28
C GLU A 263 5.67 -9.39 28.22
N SER A 264 4.66 -9.42 29.09
CA SER A 264 4.43 -10.55 30.00
C SER A 264 4.00 -11.84 29.29
N TYR A 265 3.45 -11.75 28.07
CA TYR A 265 2.97 -12.91 27.33
C TYR A 265 4.11 -13.73 26.70
N GLU A 266 5.13 -13.07 26.18
CA GLU A 266 6.29 -13.72 25.56
C GLU A 266 7.56 -12.92 25.87
N SER A 267 8.50 -13.56 26.50
CA SER A 267 9.80 -12.96 26.84
C SER A 267 10.93 -13.37 25.87
N ASP A 268 10.70 -14.41 25.07
CA ASP A 268 11.68 -14.88 24.09
C ASP A 268 11.59 -14.04 22.81
N GLN A 269 12.47 -13.05 22.73
CA GLN A 269 12.54 -12.12 21.61
C GLN A 269 13.00 -12.82 20.32
N ASP A 270 13.83 -13.86 20.39
CA ASP A 270 14.30 -14.58 19.21
C ASP A 270 13.16 -15.36 18.57
N ARG A 271 12.30 -15.98 19.39
CA ARG A 271 11.08 -16.62 18.92
C ARG A 271 10.13 -15.66 18.23
N LEU A 272 9.97 -14.43 18.75
CA LEU A 272 9.13 -13.42 18.10
C LEU A 272 9.72 -12.97 16.77
N ARG A 273 11.04 -12.84 16.67
CA ARG A 273 11.71 -12.49 15.40
C ARG A 273 11.56 -13.59 14.35
N ASP A 274 11.71 -14.85 14.75
CA ASP A 274 11.50 -16.01 13.85
C ASP A 274 10.07 -16.02 13.32
N LEU A 275 9.09 -15.75 14.18
CA LEU A 275 7.68 -15.66 13.78
C LEU A 275 7.47 -14.51 12.77
N ILE A 276 8.03 -13.33 13.01
CA ILE A 276 7.94 -12.19 12.09
C ILE A 276 8.53 -12.58 10.72
N TRP A 277 9.69 -13.20 10.72
CA TRP A 277 10.36 -13.64 9.50
C TRP A 277 9.53 -14.69 8.72
N GLU A 278 8.95 -15.67 9.41
CA GLU A 278 8.10 -16.70 8.80
C GLU A 278 6.84 -16.06 8.18
N VAL A 279 6.13 -15.21 8.90
CA VAL A 279 4.93 -14.53 8.41
C VAL A 279 5.27 -13.66 7.20
N ASN A 280 6.31 -12.85 7.28
CA ASN A 280 6.73 -11.96 6.19
C ASN A 280 7.20 -12.73 4.95
N THR A 281 7.80 -13.91 5.14
CA THR A 281 8.33 -14.72 4.02
C THR A 281 7.25 -15.55 3.33
N TYR A 282 6.32 -16.13 4.09
CA TYR A 282 5.42 -17.16 3.57
C TYR A 282 3.94 -16.74 3.50
N MET A 283 3.52 -15.77 4.29
CA MET A 283 2.10 -15.42 4.41
C MET A 283 1.74 -14.07 3.79
N LEU A 284 2.66 -13.11 3.77
CA LEU A 284 2.41 -11.78 3.24
C LEU A 284 2.87 -11.63 1.79
N ASP A 285 2.16 -10.80 1.04
CA ASP A 285 2.69 -10.31 -0.21
C ASP A 285 3.89 -9.38 0.05
N ARG A 286 4.94 -9.52 -0.75
CA ARG A 286 6.16 -8.72 -0.60
C ARG A 286 5.90 -7.21 -0.53
N SER A 287 4.89 -6.72 -1.26
CA SER A 287 4.53 -5.30 -1.25
C SER A 287 3.83 -4.85 0.03
N ASP A 288 3.33 -5.78 0.82
CA ASP A 288 2.61 -5.48 2.07
C ASP A 288 3.51 -5.57 3.30
N VAL A 289 4.66 -6.23 3.21
CA VAL A 289 5.64 -6.31 4.31
C VAL A 289 6.12 -4.91 4.68
N LEU A 290 5.98 -4.53 5.97
CA LEU A 290 6.47 -3.24 6.46
C LEU A 290 7.93 -3.34 6.93
N ALA A 291 8.23 -4.22 7.89
CA ALA A 291 9.60 -4.46 8.36
C ALA A 291 9.75 -5.86 8.97
N ASP A 292 11.00 -6.30 9.12
CA ASP A 292 11.35 -7.55 9.81
C ASP A 292 11.84 -7.28 11.25
N THR A 293 11.78 -6.03 11.70
CA THR A 293 12.30 -5.56 12.98
C THR A 293 11.25 -5.70 14.07
N LEU A 294 11.64 -6.25 15.22
CA LEU A 294 10.84 -6.22 16.44
C LEU A 294 11.12 -4.91 17.18
N TYR A 295 10.09 -4.18 17.57
CA TYR A 295 10.20 -2.99 18.41
C TYR A 295 9.73 -3.29 19.82
N ARG A 296 10.27 -2.55 20.81
CA ARG A 296 9.82 -2.55 22.20
C ARG A 296 9.47 -1.13 22.62
N TYR A 297 8.34 -0.94 23.27
CA TYR A 297 7.96 0.36 23.82
C TYR A 297 8.72 0.63 25.13
N ASN A 298 9.32 1.80 25.22
CA ASN A 298 9.95 2.30 26.45
C ASN A 298 9.06 3.39 27.06
N PRO A 299 8.38 3.11 28.20
CA PRO A 299 7.44 4.05 28.81
C PRO A 299 8.12 5.26 29.46
N GLU A 300 9.40 5.17 29.80
CA GLU A 300 10.15 6.28 30.41
C GLU A 300 10.38 7.42 29.41
N TYR A 301 10.67 7.06 28.16
CA TYR A 301 10.99 8.04 27.10
C TYR A 301 9.83 8.22 26.11
N ASP A 302 8.74 7.50 26.26
CA ASP A 302 7.59 7.46 25.33
C ASP A 302 8.03 7.20 23.87
N LYS A 303 8.89 6.18 23.68
CA LYS A 303 9.53 5.86 22.39
C LYS A 303 9.59 4.36 22.13
N LEU A 304 9.69 4.01 20.88
CA LEU A 304 10.05 2.65 20.45
C LEU A 304 11.57 2.49 20.38
N GLU A 305 12.04 1.34 20.81
CA GLU A 305 13.41 0.86 20.67
C GLU A 305 13.43 -0.30 19.67
N MET A 306 14.36 -0.26 18.72
CA MET A 306 14.58 -1.39 17.80
C MET A 306 15.37 -2.48 18.52
N LEU A 307 14.83 -3.68 18.57
CA LEU A 307 15.53 -4.84 19.08
C LEU A 307 16.33 -5.47 17.93
N LEU A 308 17.58 -5.05 17.78
CA LEU A 308 18.49 -5.57 16.75
C LEU A 308 18.91 -7.00 17.07
N LEU A 309 19.27 -7.78 16.03
CA LEU A 309 19.91 -9.09 16.19
C LEU A 309 21.22 -8.90 16.97
N SER A 310 21.40 -9.62 18.02
CA SER A 310 22.67 -9.73 18.76
C SER A 310 23.69 -10.60 18.01
#